data_f43699168c993b8079237d6533838993
#
_entry.id   f43699168c993b8079237d6533838993
#
_cell.length_a   1.000
_cell.length_b   1.000
_cell.length_c   1.000
_cell.angle_alpha   90.00
_cell.angle_beta   90.00
_cell.angle_gamma   90.00
#
_symmetry.space_group_name_H-M   'P 1'
#
loop_
_entity.id
_entity.type
_entity.pdbx_description
1 polymer ?
#
loop_
_entity_poly.entity_id
_entity_poly.type
_entity_poly.pdbx_seq_one_letter_code
_entity_poly.pdbx_strand_id
1 'polypeptide(L)'
;MVDISKEVFEIANKPGRIGVLATASKQGNPNVAYFGSPRLMEDGTILMGLGNNRTLKNLEENPKAVFFTITEIPVTFNTPGYRLYLEVREIQKEGLILDGVREKIAEHAGAEAAKMIVAGVVFNVTNIRTLLEIR
;
A
#
# COMPACT_ATOMS: atom_id res chain seq x y z
N MET A 1 7.89 -5.18 -16.57
CA MET A 1 8.01 -4.49 -15.27
C MET A 1 7.90 -2.99 -15.46
N VAL A 2 7.19 -2.32 -14.59
CA VAL A 2 7.03 -0.88 -14.63
C VAL A 2 8.30 -0.19 -14.15
N ASP A 3 8.75 0.83 -14.88
CA ASP A 3 9.87 1.64 -14.43
C ASP A 3 9.42 2.57 -13.31
N ILE A 4 10.14 2.54 -12.21
CA ILE A 4 9.82 3.35 -11.04
C ILE A 4 10.95 4.37 -10.85
N SER A 5 10.62 5.65 -10.98
CA SER A 5 11.59 6.71 -10.83
C SER A 5 12.00 6.88 -9.37
N LYS A 6 13.16 7.51 -9.18
CA LYS A 6 13.63 7.87 -7.84
C LYS A 6 12.63 8.74 -7.10
N GLU A 7 11.99 9.68 -7.80
CA GLU A 7 10.98 10.55 -7.21
C GLU A 7 9.79 9.76 -6.66
N VAL A 8 9.33 8.76 -7.40
CA VAL A 8 8.22 7.90 -6.95
C VAL A 8 8.60 7.16 -5.67
N PHE A 9 9.83 6.61 -5.61
CA PHE A 9 10.32 5.96 -4.39
C PHE A 9 10.33 6.92 -3.20
N GLU A 10 10.85 8.12 -3.40
CA GLU A 10 10.95 9.12 -2.35
C GLU A 10 9.58 9.52 -1.81
N ILE A 11 8.63 9.76 -2.71
CA ILE A 11 7.28 10.18 -2.32
C ILE A 11 6.50 9.03 -1.70
N ALA A 12 6.52 7.85 -2.30
CA ALA A 12 5.77 6.71 -1.78
C ALA A 12 6.24 6.28 -0.38
N ASN A 13 7.51 6.49 -0.08
CA ASN A 13 8.10 6.09 1.20
C ASN A 13 8.38 7.26 2.16
N LYS A 14 7.97 8.47 1.81
CA LYS A 14 8.26 9.65 2.63
C LYS A 14 7.59 9.52 4.01
N PRO A 15 8.34 9.74 5.10
CA PRO A 15 7.74 9.75 6.42
C PRO A 15 6.63 10.79 6.52
N GLY A 16 5.52 10.42 7.14
CA GLY A 16 4.38 11.33 7.29
C GLY A 16 3.48 11.45 6.06
N ARG A 17 3.75 10.71 4.98
CA ARG A 17 2.85 10.70 3.83
C ARG A 17 1.50 10.11 4.20
N ILE A 18 0.47 10.54 3.49
CA ILE A 18 -0.87 9.93 3.61
C ILE A 18 -0.94 8.80 2.60
N GLY A 19 -1.39 7.63 3.05
CA GLY A 19 -1.54 6.47 2.18
C GLY A 19 -2.94 5.89 2.28
N VAL A 20 -3.58 5.70 1.14
CA VAL A 20 -4.93 5.14 1.04
C VAL A 20 -4.92 4.01 0.03
N LEU A 21 -5.50 2.88 0.40
CA LEU A 21 -5.60 1.73 -0.48
C LEU A 21 -7.05 1.52 -0.90
N ALA A 22 -7.28 1.50 -2.20
CA ALA A 22 -8.57 1.16 -2.79
C ALA A 22 -8.54 -0.30 -3.22
N THR A 23 -9.56 -1.05 -2.84
CA THR A 23 -9.73 -2.46 -3.20
C THR A 23 -11.17 -2.70 -3.62
N ALA A 24 -11.46 -3.84 -4.17
CA ALA A 24 -12.83 -4.22 -4.53
C ALA A 24 -13.07 -5.69 -4.22
N SER A 25 -14.33 -6.02 -3.94
CA SER A 25 -14.72 -7.40 -3.74
C SER A 25 -14.76 -8.14 -5.08
N LYS A 26 -15.04 -9.43 -5.02
CA LYS A 26 -15.24 -10.26 -6.22
C LYS A 26 -16.36 -9.69 -7.11
N GLN A 27 -17.38 -9.11 -6.50
CA GLN A 27 -18.51 -8.53 -7.22
C GLN A 27 -18.25 -7.10 -7.69
N GLY A 28 -17.08 -6.54 -7.39
CA GLY A 28 -16.73 -5.19 -7.80
C GLY A 28 -17.16 -4.10 -6.82
N ASN A 29 -17.55 -4.45 -5.60
CA ASN A 29 -17.90 -3.46 -4.58
C ASN A 29 -16.61 -2.79 -4.07
N PRO A 30 -16.44 -1.47 -4.26
CA PRO A 30 -15.21 -0.80 -3.87
C PRO A 30 -15.13 -0.53 -2.38
N ASN A 31 -13.90 -0.45 -1.89
CA ASN A 31 -13.60 -0.07 -0.51
C ASN A 31 -12.32 0.76 -0.49
N VAL A 32 -12.26 1.70 0.44
CA VAL A 32 -11.10 2.56 0.63
C VAL A 32 -10.75 2.57 2.11
N ALA A 33 -9.46 2.44 2.43
CA ALA A 33 -8.99 2.53 3.81
C ALA A 33 -7.62 3.20 3.86
N TYR A 34 -7.35 3.86 4.98
CA TYR A 34 -6.07 4.50 5.26
C TYR A 34 -5.08 3.46 5.80
N PHE A 35 -3.86 3.47 5.29
CA PHE A 35 -2.78 2.61 5.77
C PHE A 35 -1.46 3.35 5.82
N GLY A 36 -0.76 3.22 6.94
CA GLY A 36 0.59 3.76 7.09
C GLY A 36 1.69 2.77 6.72
N SER A 37 1.39 1.47 6.67
CA SER A 37 2.40 0.43 6.51
C SER A 37 2.92 0.18 5.08
N PRO A 38 2.18 0.50 3.99
CA PRO A 38 2.71 0.19 2.65
C PRO A 38 4.06 0.82 2.41
N ARG A 39 5.00 0.02 1.87
CA ARG A 39 6.34 0.46 1.55
C ARG A 39 6.74 -0.04 0.18
N LEU A 40 7.20 0.88 -0.66
CA LEU A 40 7.74 0.55 -1.98
C LEU A 40 9.16 0.05 -1.81
N MET A 41 9.41 -1.18 -2.28
CA MET A 41 10.69 -1.85 -2.17
C MET A 41 11.53 -1.61 -3.43
N GLU A 42 12.85 -1.81 -3.31
CA GLU A 42 13.77 -1.56 -4.43
C GLU A 42 13.50 -2.45 -5.65
N ASP A 43 12.92 -3.62 -5.43
CA ASP A 43 12.58 -4.53 -6.54
C ASP A 43 11.27 -4.15 -7.25
N GLY A 44 10.65 -3.03 -6.88
CA GLY A 44 9.41 -2.56 -7.51
C GLY A 44 8.15 -3.18 -6.95
N THR A 45 8.23 -3.90 -5.82
CA THR A 45 7.05 -4.41 -5.14
C THR A 45 6.64 -3.47 -4.01
N ILE A 46 5.38 -3.58 -3.57
CA ILE A 46 4.92 -2.94 -2.34
C ILE A 46 4.65 -4.03 -1.31
N LEU A 47 5.14 -3.79 -0.10
CA LEU A 47 4.95 -4.67 1.04
C LEU A 47 4.10 -3.96 2.07
N MET A 48 3.10 -4.63 2.64
CA MET A 48 2.28 -4.06 3.70
C MET A 48 1.74 -5.12 4.65
N GLY A 49 1.33 -4.67 5.83
CA GLY A 49 0.64 -5.50 6.79
C GLY A 49 -0.85 -5.20 6.83
N LEU A 50 -1.66 -6.22 7.01
CA LEU A 50 -3.11 -6.10 7.14
C LEU A 50 -3.62 -6.84 8.37
N GLY A 51 -4.55 -6.18 9.05
CA GLY A 51 -5.37 -6.84 10.06
C GLY A 51 -6.49 -7.63 9.41
N ASN A 52 -7.33 -8.22 10.23
CA ASN A 52 -8.49 -8.97 9.76
C ASN A 52 -9.63 -7.99 9.44
N ASN A 53 -9.61 -7.45 8.24
CA ASN A 53 -10.50 -6.38 7.82
C ASN A 53 -11.02 -6.60 6.39
N ARG A 54 -11.87 -5.67 5.95
CA ARG A 54 -12.46 -5.74 4.61
C ARG A 54 -11.42 -5.67 3.50
N THR A 55 -10.34 -4.90 3.70
CA THR A 55 -9.27 -4.79 2.72
C THR A 55 -8.65 -6.17 2.47
N LEU A 56 -8.32 -6.91 3.52
CA LEU A 56 -7.74 -8.25 3.38
C LEU A 56 -8.72 -9.18 2.66
N LYS A 57 -9.98 -9.17 3.07
CA LYS A 57 -11.02 -9.99 2.44
C LYS A 57 -11.13 -9.68 0.94
N ASN A 58 -11.15 -8.39 0.59
CA ASN A 58 -11.22 -8.00 -0.81
C ASN A 58 -10.02 -8.51 -1.61
N LEU A 59 -8.81 -8.39 -1.07
CA LEU A 59 -7.60 -8.83 -1.77
C LEU A 59 -7.54 -10.35 -1.93
N GLU A 60 -8.15 -11.10 -1.03
CA GLU A 60 -8.27 -12.55 -1.18
C GLU A 60 -9.24 -12.92 -2.31
N GLU A 61 -10.21 -12.07 -2.62
CA GLU A 61 -11.20 -12.29 -3.67
C GLU A 61 -10.80 -11.66 -5.01
N ASN A 62 -10.10 -10.52 -4.96
CA ASN A 62 -9.76 -9.74 -6.14
C ASN A 62 -8.35 -9.16 -5.96
N PRO A 63 -7.38 -9.60 -6.77
CA PRO A 63 -5.98 -9.23 -6.55
C PRO A 63 -5.61 -7.79 -6.92
N LYS A 64 -6.54 -7.01 -7.45
CA LYS A 64 -6.23 -5.66 -7.93
C LYS A 64 -6.52 -4.60 -6.88
N ALA A 65 -5.63 -3.61 -6.80
CA ALA A 65 -5.74 -2.52 -5.84
C ALA A 65 -5.08 -1.26 -6.40
N VAL A 66 -5.36 -0.12 -5.77
CA VAL A 66 -4.66 1.13 -6.07
C VAL A 66 -4.21 1.76 -4.76
N PHE A 67 -2.93 2.06 -4.67
CA PHE A 67 -2.37 2.80 -3.56
C PHE A 67 -2.22 4.27 -3.96
N PHE A 68 -2.97 5.12 -3.26
CA PHE A 68 -2.96 6.57 -3.45
C PHE A 68 -2.13 7.19 -2.34
N THR A 69 -1.13 8.00 -2.69
CA THR A 69 -0.27 8.64 -1.70
C THR A 69 -0.04 10.11 -2.00
N ILE A 70 -0.09 10.93 -0.96
CA ILE A 70 0.23 12.36 -1.01
C ILE A 70 1.11 12.72 0.18
N THR A 71 1.92 13.77 0.01
CA THR A 71 2.94 14.12 0.99
C THR A 71 2.70 15.43 1.74
N GLU A 72 1.75 16.24 1.31
CA GLU A 72 1.53 17.57 1.86
C GLU A 72 0.07 17.89 2.11
N ILE A 73 -0.18 18.65 3.17
CA ILE A 73 -1.49 19.20 3.52
C ILE A 73 -1.29 20.67 3.85
N PRO A 74 -2.13 21.60 3.34
CA PRO A 74 -3.28 21.37 2.49
C PRO A 74 -2.88 20.98 1.06
N VAL A 75 -3.74 20.19 0.41
CA VAL A 75 -3.49 19.77 -0.96
C VAL A 75 -3.78 20.89 -1.95
N THR A 76 -3.00 20.92 -3.03
CA THR A 76 -3.18 21.83 -4.16
C THR A 76 -3.04 21.05 -5.45
N PHE A 77 -3.20 21.70 -6.59
CA PHE A 77 -2.93 21.06 -7.88
C PHE A 77 -1.48 20.61 -8.04
N ASN A 78 -0.57 21.17 -7.25
CA ASN A 78 0.87 20.85 -7.34
C ASN A 78 1.35 19.94 -6.21
N THR A 79 0.46 19.42 -5.39
CA THR A 79 0.85 18.53 -4.29
C THR A 79 1.51 17.27 -4.84
N PRO A 80 2.74 16.93 -4.40
CA PRO A 80 3.39 15.71 -4.83
C PRO A 80 2.63 14.48 -4.35
N GLY A 81 2.47 13.53 -5.26
CA GLY A 81 1.82 12.27 -4.95
C GLY A 81 1.57 11.44 -6.19
N TYR A 82 1.20 10.20 -5.98
CA TYR A 82 1.02 9.23 -7.05
C TYR A 82 -0.11 8.26 -6.76
N ARG A 83 -0.62 7.67 -7.84
CA ARG A 83 -1.50 6.51 -7.79
C ARG A 83 -0.70 5.32 -8.30
N LEU A 84 -0.45 4.34 -7.43
CA LEU A 84 0.28 3.13 -7.77
C LEU A 84 -0.75 2.02 -7.97
N TYR A 85 -0.86 1.53 -9.19
CA TYR A 85 -1.77 0.42 -9.52
C TYR A 85 -1.08 -0.88 -9.21
N LEU A 86 -1.77 -1.73 -8.48
CA LEU A 86 -1.17 -2.90 -7.84
C LEU A 86 -1.91 -4.18 -8.19
N GLU A 87 -1.15 -5.27 -8.18
CA GLU A 87 -1.74 -6.62 -8.26
C GLU A 87 -1.07 -7.49 -7.20
N VAL A 88 -1.87 -8.19 -6.42
CA VAL A 88 -1.36 -9.08 -5.37
C VAL A 88 -0.46 -10.14 -5.98
N ARG A 89 0.75 -10.24 -5.45
CA ARG A 89 1.71 -11.28 -5.79
C ARG A 89 1.63 -12.42 -4.78
N GLU A 90 1.48 -12.07 -3.50
CA GLU A 90 1.45 -13.04 -2.41
C GLU A 90 0.75 -12.46 -1.18
N ILE A 91 -0.05 -13.28 -0.51
CA ILE A 91 -0.60 -12.99 0.82
C ILE A 91 -0.08 -14.07 1.75
N GLN A 92 0.67 -13.67 2.78
CA GLN A 92 1.28 -14.60 3.72
C GLN A 92 0.69 -14.42 5.11
N LYS A 93 0.05 -15.46 5.61
CA LYS A 93 -0.57 -15.46 6.95
C LYS A 93 0.33 -16.07 8.01
N GLU A 94 1.47 -16.60 7.60
CA GLU A 94 2.56 -17.02 8.47
C GLU A 94 3.84 -17.09 7.63
N GLY A 95 4.99 -16.91 8.27
CA GLY A 95 6.27 -16.97 7.60
C GLY A 95 7.04 -15.67 7.65
N LEU A 96 8.16 -15.62 6.91
CA LEU A 96 9.13 -14.53 7.00
C LEU A 96 8.60 -13.17 6.57
N ILE A 97 7.73 -13.11 5.58
CA ILE A 97 7.16 -11.83 5.12
C ILE A 97 6.30 -11.23 6.23
N LEU A 98 5.40 -12.02 6.79
CA LEU A 98 4.55 -11.56 7.89
C LEU A 98 5.38 -11.16 9.10
N ASP A 99 6.36 -11.97 9.47
CA ASP A 99 7.23 -11.69 10.61
C ASP A 99 7.98 -10.37 10.42
N GLY A 100 8.52 -10.13 9.23
CA GLY A 100 9.22 -8.90 8.91
C GLY A 100 8.31 -7.67 8.93
N VAL A 101 7.10 -7.80 8.42
CA VAL A 101 6.11 -6.72 8.45
C VAL A 101 5.72 -6.38 9.89
N ARG A 102 5.47 -7.40 10.72
CA ARG A 102 5.15 -7.18 12.14
C ARG A 102 6.28 -6.49 12.88
N GLU A 103 7.51 -6.87 12.61
CA GLU A 103 8.68 -6.26 13.24
C GLU A 103 8.76 -4.76 12.91
N LYS A 104 8.57 -4.40 11.64
CA LYS A 104 8.57 -3.00 11.22
C LYS A 104 7.42 -2.21 11.86
N ILE A 105 6.24 -2.79 11.93
CA ILE A 105 5.09 -2.13 12.56
C ILE A 105 5.32 -1.95 14.06
N ALA A 106 5.93 -2.94 14.72
CA ALA A 106 6.25 -2.82 16.13
C ALA A 106 7.23 -1.67 16.39
N GLU A 107 8.23 -1.48 15.52
CA GLU A 107 9.19 -0.39 15.63
C GLU A 107 8.54 1.00 15.52
N HIS A 108 7.53 1.14 14.65
CA HIS A 108 6.94 2.44 14.33
C HIS A 108 5.64 2.74 15.08
N ALA A 109 4.87 1.72 15.44
CA ALA A 109 3.55 1.88 16.03
C ALA A 109 3.35 1.09 17.33
N GLY A 110 4.35 0.33 17.76
CA GLY A 110 4.31 -0.43 19.00
C GLY A 110 3.83 -1.88 18.85
N ALA A 111 4.09 -2.66 19.89
CA ALA A 111 3.80 -4.10 19.92
C ALA A 111 2.31 -4.42 19.77
N GLU A 112 1.44 -3.59 20.34
CA GLU A 112 0.00 -3.84 20.25
C GLU A 112 -0.52 -3.70 18.82
N ALA A 113 -0.04 -2.70 18.08
CA ALA A 113 -0.39 -2.54 16.67
C ALA A 113 0.12 -3.74 15.85
N ALA A 114 1.33 -4.21 16.12
CA ALA A 114 1.89 -5.37 15.43
C ALA A 114 1.07 -6.65 15.64
N LYS A 115 0.50 -6.83 16.82
CA LYS A 115 -0.34 -8.00 17.13
C LYS A 115 -1.63 -8.04 16.32
N MET A 116 -2.10 -6.89 15.86
CA MET A 116 -3.32 -6.81 15.07
C MET A 116 -3.11 -7.26 13.62
N ILE A 117 -1.85 -7.36 13.19
CA ILE A 117 -1.51 -7.73 11.81
C ILE A 117 -1.55 -9.24 11.66
N VAL A 118 -2.39 -9.72 10.75
CA VAL A 118 -2.60 -11.15 10.50
C VAL A 118 -2.07 -11.60 9.14
N ALA A 119 -1.71 -10.66 8.27
CA ALA A 119 -1.20 -10.97 6.93
C ALA A 119 -0.16 -9.97 6.49
N GLY A 120 0.88 -10.48 5.82
CA GLY A 120 1.81 -9.67 5.05
C GLY A 120 1.45 -9.82 3.59
N VAL A 121 1.34 -8.72 2.86
CA VAL A 121 0.93 -8.73 1.45
C VAL A 121 2.03 -8.12 0.60
N VAL A 122 2.37 -8.80 -0.49
CA VAL A 122 3.29 -8.31 -1.50
C VAL A 122 2.51 -8.03 -2.76
N PHE A 123 2.63 -6.82 -3.28
CA PHE A 123 2.02 -6.42 -4.55
C PHE A 123 3.08 -6.17 -5.59
N ASN A 124 2.77 -6.48 -6.85
CA ASN A 124 3.51 -5.96 -7.99
C ASN A 124 2.89 -4.62 -8.37
N VAL A 125 3.73 -3.64 -8.69
CA VAL A 125 3.27 -2.36 -9.25
C VAL A 125 3.09 -2.56 -10.75
N THR A 126 1.87 -2.38 -11.24
CA THR A 126 1.52 -2.61 -12.64
C THR A 126 1.41 -1.33 -13.46
N ASN A 127 1.18 -0.19 -12.80
CA ASN A 127 1.12 1.10 -13.46
C ASN A 127 1.29 2.21 -12.42
N ILE A 128 1.72 3.38 -12.86
CA ILE A 128 1.89 4.56 -12.00
C ILE A 128 1.27 5.74 -12.71
N ARG A 129 0.43 6.49 -12.01
CA ARG A 129 -0.18 7.71 -12.51
C ARG A 129 -0.04 8.83 -11.50
N THR A 130 -0.07 10.07 -11.97
CA THR A 130 -0.06 11.24 -11.09
C THR A 130 -1.41 11.34 -10.37
N LEU A 131 -1.48 12.19 -9.35
CA LEU A 131 -2.73 12.39 -8.58
C LEU A 131 -3.87 12.89 -9.43
N LEU A 132 -3.57 13.81 -10.35
CA LEU A 132 -4.54 14.42 -11.25
C LEU A 132 -4.09 14.19 -12.69
N GLU A 133 -5.05 13.89 -13.55
CA GLU A 133 -4.79 13.79 -14.98
C GLU A 133 -5.31 15.05 -15.64
N ILE A 134 -4.48 16.09 -15.63
CA ILE A 134 -4.81 17.39 -16.19
C ILE A 134 -4.20 17.48 -17.59
N ARG A 135 -4.99 17.98 -18.50
CA ARG A 135 -4.56 18.18 -19.87
C ARG A 135 -4.62 19.65 -20.27
#